data_5a64a3a4f3c4e3e0072a861f42b99fdb
#
_entry.id   5a64a3a4f3c4e3e0072a861f42b99fdb
#
_cell.length_a   1.000
_cell.length_b   1.000
_cell.length_c   1.000
_cell.angle_alpha   90.00
_cell.angle_beta   90.00
_cell.angle_gamma   90.00
#
_symmetry.space_group_name_H-M   'P 1'
#
loop_
_entity.id
_entity.type
_entity.pdbx_description
1 polymer ?
#
loop_
_entity_poly.entity_id
_entity_poly.type
_entity_poly.pdbx_seq_one_letter_code
_entity_poly.pdbx_strand_id
1 'polypeptide(L)'
;MNLKEFNNLTDLFFYQAERQNPDDIFLEWLNTINRKKYSWSQTVSCIYKLANKLKNYVQEGDRVLLVSENRPEWLITDMAIMLSSAITVPAYTTYTENDYKYLIEDCKPTVVIVSNNEMHKKLEKTINQNDFIKCVIFFNNLAKRDTKKKYLDFEIIVKDNLLEKDKIKKTNSKRTSPACIIYTSGTGGNPKGVILSHGGILNNLEGAKEIVEPLIDKRPIFLTWLPLSHSYEHTVQFVQIVVGAKIFYAEKIEKLLDNISEAKPTIMTAVPRFYQNLYSKININMKKATGLKSQLIKATIHFGRKNLLKEKMNFFEKLINSLLDILVRKKVKKQFGGNLKAFVSGGGALDKEIGEFLNAIGLPTLQGYGLTETSPVVSCNPIQKIKIDTVGPPFKGNEVKIAKDGEILVKGENVMLGYWNNEIETKKVIRDGWLYTGDIGEIDPKDGYLKITDRKKDIIVSAGGDNISPAKIENLLSNSAEIDQCMLYGDKKNYLVALIVPTKEFKGNRDKIAIIINKINENLTLTEKIKKFHLTEENFSIENGLLTPTMKVKRNKVTNKYINILENFYKK
;
A
#
# COMPACT_ATOMS: atom_id res chain seq x y z
N MET A 1 -21.80 7.94 -11.98
CA MET A 1 -21.93 8.05 -10.51
C MET A 1 -21.21 9.31 -10.08
N ASN A 2 -21.90 10.24 -9.43
CA ASN A 2 -21.32 11.47 -8.86
C ASN A 2 -21.02 11.23 -7.37
N LEU A 3 -19.76 11.10 -7.01
CA LEU A 3 -19.35 10.76 -5.64
C LEU A 3 -19.54 11.91 -4.64
N LYS A 4 -19.76 13.13 -5.11
CA LYS A 4 -20.07 14.29 -4.25
C LYS A 4 -21.47 14.23 -3.61
N GLU A 5 -22.35 13.41 -4.14
CA GLU A 5 -23.72 13.24 -3.64
C GLU A 5 -23.81 12.33 -2.41
N PHE A 6 -22.75 11.56 -2.12
CA PHE A 6 -22.71 10.65 -0.98
C PHE A 6 -22.19 11.34 0.27
N ASN A 7 -22.90 11.15 1.38
CA ASN A 7 -22.49 11.66 2.69
C ASN A 7 -21.43 10.78 3.33
N ASN A 8 -21.44 9.47 3.05
CA ASN A 8 -20.54 8.51 3.67
C ASN A 8 -20.33 7.28 2.77
N LEU A 9 -19.40 6.42 3.16
CA LEU A 9 -19.01 5.22 2.40
C LEU A 9 -20.10 4.14 2.41
N THR A 10 -20.97 4.10 3.43
CA THR A 10 -22.07 3.13 3.47
C THR A 10 -23.15 3.48 2.47
N ASP A 11 -23.49 4.76 2.32
CA ASP A 11 -24.45 5.23 1.29
C ASP A 11 -23.94 4.86 -0.11
N LEU A 12 -22.65 5.06 -0.38
CA LEU A 12 -22.00 4.65 -1.62
C LEU A 12 -22.10 3.14 -1.85
N PHE A 13 -21.79 2.34 -0.82
CA PHE A 13 -21.80 0.88 -0.93
C PHE A 13 -23.22 0.37 -1.28
N PHE A 14 -24.24 0.79 -0.55
CA PHE A 14 -25.62 0.33 -0.79
C PHE A 14 -26.14 0.81 -2.14
N TYR A 15 -25.85 2.06 -2.52
CA TYR A 15 -26.17 2.57 -3.86
C TYR A 15 -25.56 1.71 -4.97
N GLN A 16 -24.31 1.27 -4.80
CA GLN A 16 -23.68 0.40 -5.77
C GLN A 16 -24.25 -1.02 -5.74
N ALA A 17 -24.54 -1.57 -4.57
CA ALA A 17 -25.10 -2.91 -4.42
C ALA A 17 -26.48 -3.04 -5.09
N GLU A 18 -27.34 -2.00 -5.01
CA GLU A 18 -28.64 -1.95 -5.65
C GLU A 18 -28.58 -1.97 -7.20
N ARG A 19 -27.42 -1.63 -7.78
CA ARG A 19 -27.18 -1.59 -9.23
C ARG A 19 -26.57 -2.85 -9.80
N GLN A 20 -26.17 -3.78 -8.93
CA GLN A 20 -25.57 -5.05 -9.33
C GLN A 20 -26.62 -6.16 -9.32
N ASN A 21 -26.36 -7.22 -10.09
CA ASN A 21 -27.15 -8.43 -9.96
C ASN A 21 -26.91 -9.04 -8.55
N PRO A 22 -27.95 -9.23 -7.72
CA PRO A 22 -27.82 -9.69 -6.34
C PRO A 22 -27.13 -11.05 -6.20
N ASP A 23 -27.24 -11.91 -7.20
CA ASP A 23 -26.68 -13.27 -7.20
C ASP A 23 -25.25 -13.33 -7.74
N ASP A 24 -24.76 -12.26 -8.35
CA ASP A 24 -23.39 -12.18 -8.83
C ASP A 24 -22.40 -12.27 -7.69
N ILE A 25 -21.39 -13.13 -7.83
CA ILE A 25 -20.30 -13.23 -6.86
C ILE A 25 -19.53 -11.91 -6.84
N PHE A 26 -19.53 -11.28 -5.67
CA PHE A 26 -18.83 -10.03 -5.41
C PHE A 26 -17.46 -10.27 -4.77
N LEU A 27 -17.43 -11.07 -3.69
CA LEU A 27 -16.21 -11.34 -2.91
C LEU A 27 -15.86 -12.83 -2.99
N GLU A 28 -14.59 -13.13 -3.19
CA GLU A 28 -14.11 -14.52 -3.21
C GLU A 28 -12.72 -14.64 -2.57
N TRP A 29 -12.56 -15.51 -1.59
CA TRP A 29 -11.28 -15.79 -0.96
C TRP A 29 -10.61 -17.00 -1.61
N LEU A 30 -9.40 -16.83 -2.14
CA LEU A 30 -8.63 -17.87 -2.81
C LEU A 30 -7.87 -18.78 -1.82
N ASN A 31 -8.45 -19.01 -0.65
CA ASN A 31 -7.87 -19.91 0.34
C ASN A 31 -8.12 -21.38 -0.09
N THR A 32 -7.05 -22.16 -0.14
CA THR A 32 -7.11 -23.56 -0.63
C THR A 32 -7.90 -24.48 0.30
N ILE A 33 -7.96 -24.18 1.59
CA ILE A 33 -8.64 -25.03 2.59
C ILE A 33 -10.06 -24.50 2.86
N ASN A 34 -10.21 -23.19 2.99
CA ASN A 34 -11.43 -22.52 3.41
C ASN A 34 -11.89 -21.48 2.38
N ARG A 35 -12.08 -21.91 1.14
CA ARG A 35 -12.57 -21.02 0.09
C ARG A 35 -13.96 -20.51 0.40
N LYS A 36 -14.15 -19.19 0.43
CA LYS A 36 -15.43 -18.54 0.68
C LYS A 36 -15.82 -17.63 -0.45
N LYS A 37 -17.11 -17.57 -0.75
CA LYS A 37 -17.70 -16.72 -1.77
C LYS A 37 -18.93 -16.04 -1.18
N TYR A 38 -19.11 -14.77 -1.52
CA TYR A 38 -20.29 -14.00 -1.17
C TYR A 38 -20.80 -13.28 -2.42
N SER A 39 -22.10 -13.44 -2.71
CA SER A 39 -22.76 -12.60 -3.71
C SER A 39 -23.01 -11.19 -3.15
N TRP A 40 -23.49 -10.27 -3.99
CA TRP A 40 -23.88 -8.94 -3.54
C TRP A 40 -24.95 -9.02 -2.45
N SER A 41 -26.02 -9.79 -2.67
CA SER A 41 -27.10 -9.95 -1.69
C SER A 41 -26.63 -10.57 -0.38
N GLN A 42 -25.78 -11.60 -0.44
CA GLN A 42 -25.19 -12.20 0.74
C GLN A 42 -24.32 -11.22 1.51
N THR A 43 -23.48 -10.43 0.81
CA THR A 43 -22.64 -9.40 1.42
C THR A 43 -23.48 -8.35 2.15
N VAL A 44 -24.51 -7.82 1.49
CA VAL A 44 -25.47 -6.85 2.08
C VAL A 44 -26.14 -7.43 3.32
N SER A 45 -26.63 -8.68 3.25
CA SER A 45 -27.27 -9.35 4.39
C SER A 45 -26.30 -9.49 5.57
N CYS A 46 -25.07 -9.93 5.35
CA CYS A 46 -24.07 -10.06 6.40
C CYS A 46 -23.74 -8.71 7.07
N ILE A 47 -23.62 -7.63 6.26
CA ILE A 47 -23.36 -6.28 6.78
C ILE A 47 -24.50 -5.84 7.72
N TYR A 48 -25.76 -5.97 7.32
CA TYR A 48 -26.88 -5.61 8.18
C TYR A 48 -26.93 -6.39 9.48
N LYS A 49 -26.73 -7.72 9.43
CA LYS A 49 -26.77 -8.60 10.60
C LYS A 49 -25.66 -8.26 11.58
N LEU A 50 -24.44 -8.06 11.07
CA LEU A 50 -23.30 -7.71 11.92
C LEU A 50 -23.46 -6.29 12.48
N ALA A 51 -23.90 -5.32 11.71
CA ALA A 51 -24.12 -3.94 12.18
C ALA A 51 -25.19 -3.90 13.30
N ASN A 52 -26.30 -4.61 13.13
CA ASN A 52 -27.32 -4.73 14.18
C ASN A 52 -26.77 -5.38 15.46
N LYS A 53 -25.90 -6.38 15.33
CA LYS A 53 -25.27 -7.00 16.50
C LYS A 53 -24.32 -6.05 17.20
N LEU A 54 -23.52 -5.28 16.42
CA LEU A 54 -22.58 -4.30 16.95
C LEU A 54 -23.27 -3.20 17.75
N LYS A 55 -24.46 -2.72 17.35
CA LYS A 55 -25.22 -1.70 18.09
C LYS A 55 -25.49 -2.03 19.56
N ASN A 56 -25.46 -3.29 19.93
CA ASN A 56 -25.59 -3.69 21.35
C ASN A 56 -24.35 -3.38 22.18
N TYR A 57 -23.22 -3.05 21.54
CA TYR A 57 -21.92 -2.88 22.17
C TYR A 57 -21.25 -1.55 21.88
N VAL A 58 -21.63 -0.87 20.77
CA VAL A 58 -21.03 0.38 20.34
C VAL A 58 -22.03 1.54 20.36
N GLN A 59 -21.52 2.73 20.60
CA GLN A 59 -22.19 4.00 20.41
C GLN A 59 -21.55 4.75 19.21
N GLU A 60 -22.17 5.85 18.77
CA GLU A 60 -21.60 6.69 17.74
C GLU A 60 -20.20 7.18 18.13
N GLY A 61 -19.24 7.03 17.23
CA GLY A 61 -17.85 7.41 17.45
C GLY A 61 -17.02 6.41 18.27
N ASP A 62 -17.60 5.31 18.75
CA ASP A 62 -16.82 4.23 19.37
C ASP A 62 -15.88 3.57 18.36
N ARG A 63 -14.73 3.11 18.85
CA ARG A 63 -13.71 2.44 18.03
C ARG A 63 -13.91 0.94 18.10
N VAL A 64 -13.81 0.30 16.94
CA VAL A 64 -13.80 -1.15 16.81
C VAL A 64 -12.48 -1.58 16.20
N LEU A 65 -11.69 -2.34 16.97
CA LEU A 65 -10.42 -2.88 16.52
C LEU A 65 -10.64 -4.09 15.63
N LEU A 66 -10.10 -4.06 14.40
CA LEU A 66 -10.19 -5.14 13.41
C LEU A 66 -8.80 -5.70 13.12
N VAL A 67 -8.58 -6.98 13.50
CA VAL A 67 -7.31 -7.69 13.31
C VAL A 67 -7.54 -8.95 12.49
N SER A 68 -7.27 -8.87 11.21
CA SER A 68 -7.48 -9.98 10.28
C SER A 68 -6.59 -9.85 9.05
N GLU A 69 -6.24 -10.99 8.48
CA GLU A 69 -5.76 -11.13 7.11
C GLU A 69 -6.82 -10.69 6.09
N ASN A 70 -6.41 -10.50 4.84
CA ASN A 70 -7.32 -10.13 3.75
C ASN A 70 -8.30 -11.27 3.45
N ARG A 71 -9.59 -10.97 3.57
CA ARG A 71 -10.69 -11.94 3.33
C ARG A 71 -12.03 -11.20 3.21
N PRO A 72 -13.08 -11.83 2.65
CA PRO A 72 -14.39 -11.20 2.48
C PRO A 72 -14.97 -10.60 3.76
N GLU A 73 -14.82 -11.31 4.88
CA GLU A 73 -15.36 -10.88 6.18
C GLU A 73 -14.71 -9.58 6.67
N TRP A 74 -13.51 -9.24 6.17
CA TRP A 74 -12.86 -7.97 6.47
C TRP A 74 -13.69 -6.79 5.95
N LEU A 75 -14.07 -6.79 4.65
CA LEU A 75 -14.91 -5.75 4.05
C LEU A 75 -16.30 -5.72 4.69
N ILE A 76 -16.92 -6.88 4.88
CA ILE A 76 -18.24 -6.99 5.53
C ILE A 76 -18.20 -6.33 6.91
N THR A 77 -17.14 -6.57 7.66
CA THR A 77 -16.97 -6.03 9.01
C THR A 77 -16.73 -4.52 8.99
N ASP A 78 -15.87 -4.03 8.11
CA ASP A 78 -15.57 -2.61 7.97
C ASP A 78 -16.86 -1.81 7.65
N MET A 79 -17.63 -2.30 6.69
CA MET A 79 -18.93 -1.71 6.33
C MET A 79 -19.94 -1.78 7.48
N ALA A 80 -19.98 -2.89 8.23
CA ALA A 80 -20.88 -3.04 9.37
C ALA A 80 -20.52 -2.10 10.54
N ILE A 81 -19.24 -1.89 10.79
CA ILE A 81 -18.74 -0.92 11.78
C ILE A 81 -19.20 0.49 11.41
N MET A 82 -18.95 0.91 10.17
CA MET A 82 -19.36 2.23 9.68
C MET A 82 -20.88 2.39 9.69
N LEU A 83 -21.64 1.35 9.33
CA LEU A 83 -23.11 1.37 9.35
C LEU A 83 -23.66 1.50 10.78
N SER A 84 -22.93 0.99 11.79
CA SER A 84 -23.28 1.16 13.21
C SER A 84 -22.86 2.52 13.78
N SER A 85 -22.34 3.45 12.95
CA SER A 85 -21.78 4.75 13.31
C SER A 85 -20.53 4.67 14.20
N ALA A 86 -19.85 3.55 14.22
CA ALA A 86 -18.57 3.35 14.89
C ALA A 86 -17.40 3.57 13.91
N ILE A 87 -16.19 3.68 14.46
CA ILE A 87 -14.96 3.98 13.72
C ILE A 87 -14.12 2.70 13.62
N THR A 88 -13.77 2.30 12.41
CA THR A 88 -12.88 1.15 12.20
C THR A 88 -11.44 1.49 12.58
N VAL A 89 -10.81 0.65 13.39
CA VAL A 89 -9.38 0.71 13.69
C VAL A 89 -8.73 -0.56 13.17
N PRO A 90 -8.27 -0.58 11.91
CA PRO A 90 -7.65 -1.76 11.35
C PRO A 90 -6.20 -1.88 11.84
N ALA A 91 -5.79 -3.09 12.21
CA ALA A 91 -4.43 -3.36 12.68
C ALA A 91 -3.78 -4.50 11.90
N TYR A 92 -2.46 -4.43 11.74
CA TYR A 92 -1.69 -5.44 11.05
C TYR A 92 -1.61 -6.75 11.85
N THR A 93 -1.80 -7.88 11.20
CA THR A 93 -1.65 -9.22 11.80
C THR A 93 -0.21 -9.53 12.23
N THR A 94 0.75 -8.77 11.72
CA THR A 94 2.18 -8.89 12.04
C THR A 94 2.61 -8.07 13.26
N TYR A 95 1.71 -7.34 13.89
CA TYR A 95 2.02 -6.62 15.12
C TYR A 95 2.38 -7.57 16.26
N THR A 96 3.29 -7.11 17.13
CA THR A 96 3.66 -7.78 18.38
C THR A 96 2.62 -7.52 19.46
N GLU A 97 2.69 -8.27 20.56
CA GLU A 97 1.83 -8.02 21.75
C GLU A 97 1.97 -6.59 22.28
N ASN A 98 3.18 -6.03 22.28
CA ASN A 98 3.42 -4.66 22.72
C ASN A 98 2.81 -3.62 21.78
N ASP A 99 2.86 -3.86 20.46
CA ASP A 99 2.22 -2.97 19.48
C ASP A 99 0.69 -2.98 19.68
N TYR A 100 0.09 -4.16 19.88
CA TYR A 100 -1.35 -4.26 20.16
C TYR A 100 -1.73 -3.63 21.50
N LYS A 101 -0.91 -3.82 22.54
CA LYS A 101 -1.11 -3.16 23.83
C LYS A 101 -1.18 -1.65 23.68
N TYR A 102 -0.16 -1.06 23.04
CA TYR A 102 -0.13 0.38 22.77
C TYR A 102 -1.38 0.85 22.02
N LEU A 103 -1.73 0.16 20.95
CA LEU A 103 -2.86 0.52 20.09
C LEU A 103 -4.19 0.46 20.85
N ILE A 104 -4.42 -0.61 21.63
CA ILE A 104 -5.64 -0.78 22.45
C ILE A 104 -5.73 0.29 23.54
N GLU A 105 -4.64 0.59 24.22
CA GLU A 105 -4.60 1.61 25.28
C GLU A 105 -4.80 3.03 24.73
N ASP A 106 -4.34 3.32 23.51
CA ASP A 106 -4.49 4.62 22.86
C ASP A 106 -5.88 4.81 22.25
N CYS A 107 -6.39 3.87 21.44
CA CYS A 107 -7.70 4.05 20.78
C CYS A 107 -8.89 3.58 21.65
N LYS A 108 -8.69 2.81 22.72
CA LYS A 108 -9.71 2.30 23.64
C LYS A 108 -10.93 1.72 22.91
N PRO A 109 -10.78 0.61 22.17
CA PRO A 109 -11.86 0.04 21.38
C PRO A 109 -12.90 -0.61 22.29
N THR A 110 -14.18 -0.41 22.02
CA THR A 110 -15.29 -1.05 22.75
C THR A 110 -15.51 -2.50 22.29
N VAL A 111 -15.16 -2.79 21.03
CA VAL A 111 -15.23 -4.12 20.44
C VAL A 111 -13.90 -4.46 19.77
N VAL A 112 -13.49 -5.73 19.88
CA VAL A 112 -12.33 -6.28 19.18
C VAL A 112 -12.79 -7.40 18.27
N ILE A 113 -12.41 -7.36 16.99
CA ILE A 113 -12.77 -8.38 16.01
C ILE A 113 -11.47 -9.00 15.50
N VAL A 114 -11.38 -10.33 15.59
CA VAL A 114 -10.18 -11.08 15.20
C VAL A 114 -10.52 -12.21 14.23
N SER A 115 -9.61 -12.53 13.33
CA SER A 115 -9.83 -13.61 12.38
C SER A 115 -9.90 -14.99 13.02
N ASN A 116 -9.10 -15.25 14.04
CA ASN A 116 -8.96 -16.57 14.64
C ASN A 116 -8.34 -16.52 16.05
N ASN A 117 -8.19 -17.69 16.69
CA ASN A 117 -7.61 -17.82 18.03
C ASN A 117 -6.14 -17.43 18.10
N GLU A 118 -5.35 -17.58 17.03
CA GLU A 118 -3.94 -17.20 17.01
C GLU A 118 -3.80 -15.68 17.12
N MET A 119 -4.58 -14.94 16.35
CA MET A 119 -4.62 -13.48 16.46
C MET A 119 -5.10 -13.04 17.83
N HIS A 120 -6.14 -13.69 18.37
CA HIS A 120 -6.63 -13.38 19.72
C HIS A 120 -5.55 -13.55 20.79
N LYS A 121 -4.75 -14.61 20.76
CA LYS A 121 -3.70 -14.87 21.77
C LYS A 121 -2.74 -13.67 21.93
N LYS A 122 -2.42 -12.97 20.84
CA LYS A 122 -1.56 -11.77 20.87
C LYS A 122 -2.20 -10.58 21.61
N LEU A 123 -3.54 -10.56 21.74
CA LEU A 123 -4.30 -9.47 22.35
C LEU A 123 -4.92 -9.86 23.69
N GLU A 124 -5.01 -11.14 24.01
CA GLU A 124 -5.79 -11.70 25.11
C GLU A 124 -5.46 -11.05 26.46
N LYS A 125 -4.17 -10.92 26.78
CA LYS A 125 -3.72 -10.29 28.03
C LYS A 125 -4.24 -8.85 28.13
N THR A 126 -4.09 -8.06 27.08
CA THR A 126 -4.53 -6.66 27.06
C THR A 126 -6.04 -6.53 27.05
N ILE A 127 -6.76 -7.42 26.32
CA ILE A 127 -8.22 -7.48 26.34
C ILE A 127 -8.74 -7.72 27.76
N ASN A 128 -8.15 -8.68 28.48
CA ASN A 128 -8.61 -9.05 29.83
C ASN A 128 -8.30 -7.96 30.86
N GLN A 129 -7.28 -7.15 30.66
CA GLN A 129 -6.89 -6.05 31.55
C GLN A 129 -7.72 -4.76 31.36
N ASN A 130 -8.53 -4.65 30.29
CA ASN A 130 -9.21 -3.41 29.94
C ASN A 130 -10.74 -3.57 29.91
N ASP A 131 -11.44 -2.97 30.86
CA ASP A 131 -12.90 -3.10 31.03
C ASP A 131 -13.70 -2.33 29.98
N PHE A 132 -13.10 -1.38 29.25
CA PHE A 132 -13.78 -0.69 28.15
C PHE A 132 -14.07 -1.62 26.96
N ILE A 133 -13.36 -2.76 26.82
CA ILE A 133 -13.67 -3.76 25.81
C ILE A 133 -14.84 -4.60 26.29
N LYS A 134 -16.00 -4.48 25.64
CA LYS A 134 -17.26 -5.14 26.01
C LYS A 134 -17.45 -6.49 25.31
N CYS A 135 -16.94 -6.60 24.07
CA CYS A 135 -17.18 -7.76 23.22
C CYS A 135 -15.98 -8.10 22.35
N VAL A 136 -15.78 -9.39 22.09
CA VAL A 136 -14.81 -9.93 21.13
C VAL A 136 -15.54 -10.80 20.11
N ILE A 137 -15.31 -10.55 18.82
CA ILE A 137 -15.93 -11.31 17.73
C ILE A 137 -14.84 -12.06 16.96
N PHE A 138 -15.08 -13.34 16.67
CA PHE A 138 -14.19 -14.19 15.88
C PHE A 138 -14.80 -14.48 14.51
N PHE A 139 -13.97 -14.45 13.47
CA PHE A 139 -14.41 -14.93 12.16
C PHE A 139 -14.45 -16.46 12.09
N ASN A 140 -13.50 -17.12 12.72
CA ASN A 140 -13.41 -18.58 12.72
C ASN A 140 -12.96 -19.11 14.09
N ASN A 141 -13.44 -20.32 14.40
CA ASN A 141 -12.92 -21.14 15.50
C ASN A 141 -12.96 -20.47 16.89
N LEU A 142 -14.12 -19.98 17.27
CA LEU A 142 -14.32 -19.52 18.64
C LEU A 142 -14.12 -20.67 19.63
N ALA A 143 -13.04 -20.66 20.38
CA ALA A 143 -12.85 -21.58 21.51
C ALA A 143 -13.72 -21.15 22.69
N LYS A 144 -14.32 -22.11 23.41
CA LYS A 144 -15.03 -21.83 24.66
C LYS A 144 -14.10 -21.15 25.64
N ARG A 145 -14.55 -20.04 26.26
CA ARG A 145 -13.78 -19.23 27.19
C ARG A 145 -14.63 -18.93 28.42
N ASP A 146 -14.01 -19.08 29.56
CA ASP A 146 -14.60 -18.69 30.84
C ASP A 146 -14.06 -17.31 31.21
N THR A 147 -14.76 -16.27 30.78
CA THR A 147 -14.37 -14.88 31.04
C THR A 147 -15.61 -14.01 31.28
N LYS A 148 -15.42 -12.86 31.94
CA LYS A 148 -16.48 -11.86 32.13
C LYS A 148 -16.89 -11.14 30.86
N LYS A 149 -16.10 -11.24 29.76
CA LYS A 149 -16.36 -10.55 28.50
C LYS A 149 -17.24 -11.39 27.58
N LYS A 150 -18.00 -10.73 26.71
CA LYS A 150 -18.83 -11.39 25.69
C LYS A 150 -17.97 -11.81 24.51
N TYR A 151 -18.01 -13.10 24.18
CA TYR A 151 -17.38 -13.67 22.99
C TYR A 151 -18.45 -14.12 22.01
N LEU A 152 -18.31 -13.75 20.74
CA LEU A 152 -19.27 -14.02 19.67
C LEU A 152 -18.58 -14.63 18.46
N ASP A 153 -19.33 -15.41 17.71
CA ASP A 153 -18.90 -16.01 16.46
C ASP A 153 -19.60 -15.31 15.29
N PHE A 154 -18.82 -14.84 14.33
CA PHE A 154 -19.32 -14.17 13.12
C PHE A 154 -20.28 -15.07 12.33
N GLU A 155 -19.93 -16.35 12.16
CA GLU A 155 -20.77 -17.31 11.41
C GLU A 155 -22.14 -17.50 12.05
N ILE A 156 -22.22 -17.42 13.38
CA ILE A 156 -23.51 -17.47 14.11
C ILE A 156 -24.26 -16.17 13.85
N ILE A 157 -23.62 -15.01 13.99
CA ILE A 157 -24.26 -13.70 13.80
C ILE A 157 -24.89 -13.60 12.40
N VAL A 158 -24.16 -14.00 11.36
CA VAL A 158 -24.64 -13.86 9.97
C VAL A 158 -25.69 -14.90 9.58
N LYS A 159 -25.90 -15.95 10.40
CA LYS A 159 -27.00 -16.93 10.23
C LYS A 159 -28.28 -16.51 10.94
N ASP A 160 -28.21 -15.58 11.89
CA ASP A 160 -29.40 -15.09 12.58
C ASP A 160 -30.42 -14.50 11.61
N ASN A 161 -31.71 -14.69 11.91
CA ASN A 161 -32.79 -14.07 11.15
C ASN A 161 -32.94 -12.60 11.58
N LEU A 162 -32.71 -11.69 10.63
CA LEU A 162 -32.91 -10.26 10.82
C LEU A 162 -34.21 -9.85 10.13
N LEU A 163 -35.20 -9.37 10.89
CA LEU A 163 -36.44 -8.87 10.35
C LEU A 163 -36.19 -7.55 9.60
N GLU A 164 -36.91 -7.29 8.53
CA GLU A 164 -36.76 -6.08 7.69
C GLU A 164 -36.86 -4.78 8.51
N LYS A 165 -37.79 -4.75 9.48
CA LYS A 165 -38.02 -3.61 10.39
C LYS A 165 -36.80 -3.29 11.30
N ASP A 166 -35.94 -4.28 11.54
CA ASP A 166 -34.80 -4.17 12.45
C ASP A 166 -33.50 -3.80 11.72
N LYS A 167 -33.55 -3.73 10.39
CA LYS A 167 -32.37 -3.33 9.59
C LYS A 167 -32.03 -1.87 9.80
N ILE A 168 -30.76 -1.61 10.06
CA ILE A 168 -30.21 -0.24 10.08
C ILE A 168 -30.09 0.23 8.62
N LYS A 169 -31.06 1.00 8.15
CA LYS A 169 -31.09 1.42 6.73
C LYS A 169 -30.10 2.54 6.41
N LYS A 170 -29.74 3.39 7.38
CA LYS A 170 -28.82 4.52 7.19
C LYS A 170 -28.06 4.82 8.48
N THR A 171 -26.86 5.36 8.33
CA THR A 171 -26.10 6.02 9.41
C THR A 171 -26.25 7.53 9.29
N ASN A 172 -26.08 8.24 10.41
CA ASN A 172 -26.05 9.71 10.44
C ASN A 172 -24.67 10.29 10.11
N SER A 173 -23.69 9.44 9.78
CA SER A 173 -22.34 9.85 9.44
C SER A 173 -22.33 10.79 8.23
N LYS A 174 -21.62 11.90 8.37
CA LYS A 174 -21.43 12.91 7.33
C LYS A 174 -20.06 12.73 6.67
N ARG A 175 -19.81 13.45 5.58
CA ARG A 175 -18.47 13.49 4.96
C ARG A 175 -17.36 13.85 5.94
N THR A 176 -17.66 14.75 6.90
CA THR A 176 -16.71 15.16 7.94
C THR A 176 -16.57 14.19 9.11
N SER A 177 -17.43 13.16 9.20
CA SER A 177 -17.34 12.16 10.27
C SER A 177 -16.15 11.23 10.06
N PRO A 178 -15.45 10.80 11.14
CA PRO A 178 -14.41 9.79 11.05
C PRO A 178 -14.95 8.46 10.50
N ALA A 179 -14.27 7.89 9.50
CA ALA A 179 -14.55 6.56 8.96
C ALA A 179 -13.63 5.50 9.58
N CYS A 180 -12.34 5.83 9.67
CA CYS A 180 -11.35 4.94 10.26
C CYS A 180 -10.19 5.69 10.91
N ILE A 181 -9.46 4.99 11.80
CA ILE A 181 -8.20 5.45 12.38
C ILE A 181 -7.12 4.45 11.99
N ILE A 182 -6.16 4.88 11.17
CA ILE A 182 -5.08 4.03 10.69
C ILE A 182 -3.77 4.42 11.39
N TYR A 183 -3.19 3.46 12.12
CA TYR A 183 -1.94 3.68 12.83
C TYR A 183 -0.74 3.55 11.89
N THR A 184 0.04 4.63 11.79
CA THR A 184 1.26 4.68 10.99
C THR A 184 2.48 4.59 11.88
N SER A 185 3.44 3.75 11.51
CA SER A 185 4.75 3.72 12.16
C SER A 185 5.54 4.98 11.75
N GLY A 186 5.44 6.02 12.56
CA GLY A 186 6.30 7.19 12.41
C GLY A 186 7.79 6.82 12.50
N THR A 187 8.66 7.58 11.81
CA THR A 187 10.12 7.33 11.76
C THR A 187 10.84 7.57 13.10
N GLY A 188 10.14 7.95 14.16
CA GLY A 188 10.80 8.34 15.41
C GLY A 188 9.96 8.23 16.69
N GLY A 189 9.15 7.18 16.88
CA GLY A 189 8.37 7.05 18.10
C GLY A 189 7.26 6.01 18.01
N ASN A 190 6.29 6.10 18.91
CA ASN A 190 5.09 5.29 18.88
C ASN A 190 4.25 5.58 17.62
N PRO A 191 3.53 4.59 17.08
CA PRO A 191 2.63 4.79 15.96
C PRO A 191 1.59 5.89 16.25
N LYS A 192 1.27 6.71 15.24
CA LYS A 192 0.23 7.75 15.34
C LYS A 192 -1.03 7.27 14.65
N GLY A 193 -2.17 7.39 15.30
CA GLY A 193 -3.48 7.10 14.72
C GLY A 193 -3.94 8.25 13.81
N VAL A 194 -3.95 8.03 12.50
CA VAL A 194 -4.41 9.01 11.51
C VAL A 194 -5.92 8.88 11.35
N ILE A 195 -6.67 9.94 11.62
CA ILE A 195 -8.13 9.95 11.51
C ILE A 195 -8.52 10.30 10.08
N LEU A 196 -9.11 9.37 9.34
CA LEU A 196 -9.62 9.58 8.00
C LEU A 196 -11.14 9.75 8.02
N SER A 197 -11.63 10.76 7.32
CA SER A 197 -13.06 11.02 7.19
C SER A 197 -13.69 10.24 6.03
N HIS A 198 -15.00 10.05 6.09
CA HIS A 198 -15.75 9.51 4.94
C HIS A 198 -15.56 10.37 3.69
N GLY A 199 -15.58 11.70 3.83
CA GLY A 199 -15.37 12.64 2.73
C GLY A 199 -13.96 12.57 2.14
N GLY A 200 -12.94 12.41 2.98
CA GLY A 200 -11.56 12.27 2.51
C GLY A 200 -11.37 11.04 1.63
N ILE A 201 -11.94 9.91 2.02
CA ILE A 201 -11.91 8.68 1.21
C ILE A 201 -12.77 8.88 -0.06
N LEU A 202 -13.99 9.43 0.04
CA LEU A 202 -14.83 9.70 -1.13
C LEU A 202 -14.17 10.63 -2.15
N ASN A 203 -13.44 11.66 -1.70
CA ASN A 203 -12.65 12.53 -2.57
C ASN A 203 -11.55 11.75 -3.31
N ASN A 204 -10.86 10.85 -2.63
CA ASN A 204 -9.88 9.96 -3.26
C ASN A 204 -10.51 9.07 -4.34
N LEU A 205 -11.73 8.58 -4.10
CA LEU A 205 -12.45 7.75 -5.07
C LEU A 205 -12.80 8.51 -6.34
N GLU A 206 -13.05 9.83 -6.28
CA GLU A 206 -13.28 10.65 -7.48
C GLU A 206 -12.04 10.65 -8.38
N GLY A 207 -10.86 10.94 -7.82
CA GLY A 207 -9.62 10.92 -8.60
C GLY A 207 -9.21 9.52 -9.06
N ALA A 208 -9.35 8.51 -8.20
CA ALA A 208 -9.03 7.13 -8.55
C ALA A 208 -9.94 6.60 -9.66
N LYS A 209 -11.22 6.98 -9.68
CA LYS A 209 -12.16 6.63 -10.73
C LYS A 209 -11.68 7.13 -12.10
N GLU A 210 -11.21 8.38 -12.21
CA GLU A 210 -10.66 8.93 -13.45
C GLU A 210 -9.44 8.13 -13.97
N ILE A 211 -8.65 7.56 -13.07
CA ILE A 211 -7.50 6.70 -13.44
C ILE A 211 -7.95 5.32 -13.89
N VAL A 212 -8.97 4.75 -13.24
CA VAL A 212 -9.38 3.34 -13.42
C VAL A 212 -10.38 3.17 -14.56
N GLU A 213 -11.33 4.09 -14.76
CA GLU A 213 -12.37 3.97 -15.80
C GLU A 213 -11.84 3.73 -17.21
N PRO A 214 -10.75 4.40 -17.69
CA PRO A 214 -10.19 4.14 -19.01
C PRO A 214 -9.59 2.73 -19.19
N LEU A 215 -9.40 1.99 -18.10
CA LEU A 215 -8.86 0.62 -18.10
C LEU A 215 -9.95 -0.44 -18.12
N ILE A 216 -11.23 -0.05 -17.97
CA ILE A 216 -12.36 -0.95 -17.80
C ILE A 216 -13.16 -1.01 -19.09
N ASP A 217 -13.20 -2.19 -19.73
CA ASP A 217 -14.00 -2.50 -20.91
C ASP A 217 -15.18 -3.44 -20.60
N LYS A 218 -15.16 -4.09 -19.42
CA LYS A 218 -16.20 -4.98 -18.88
C LYS A 218 -16.10 -5.00 -17.36
N ARG A 219 -16.98 -5.74 -16.66
CA ARG A 219 -16.88 -5.87 -15.20
C ARG A 219 -15.45 -6.18 -14.75
N PRO A 220 -14.81 -5.26 -14.02
CA PRO A 220 -13.39 -5.42 -13.66
C PRO A 220 -13.21 -6.49 -12.58
N ILE A 221 -12.02 -7.07 -12.56
CA ILE A 221 -11.61 -8.06 -11.56
C ILE A 221 -10.38 -7.49 -10.84
N PHE A 222 -10.42 -7.52 -9.52
CA PHE A 222 -9.30 -7.14 -8.67
C PHE A 222 -8.82 -8.32 -7.84
N LEU A 223 -7.53 -8.35 -7.55
CA LEU A 223 -6.92 -9.26 -6.59
C LEU A 223 -6.32 -8.44 -5.45
N THR A 224 -6.97 -8.44 -4.30
CA THR A 224 -6.54 -7.78 -3.07
C THR A 224 -5.52 -8.67 -2.36
N TRP A 225 -4.28 -8.19 -2.24
CA TRP A 225 -3.17 -8.92 -1.63
C TRP A 225 -2.32 -8.05 -0.69
N LEU A 226 -2.30 -6.73 -0.89
CA LEU A 226 -1.71 -5.80 0.06
C LEU A 226 -2.57 -5.73 1.32
N PRO A 227 -1.98 -5.45 2.51
CA PRO A 227 -2.74 -5.43 3.75
C PRO A 227 -3.88 -4.40 3.75
N LEU A 228 -5.12 -4.83 4.01
CA LEU A 228 -6.29 -3.96 4.14
C LEU A 228 -6.21 -3.04 5.37
N SER A 229 -5.34 -3.34 6.32
CA SER A 229 -4.98 -2.46 7.44
C SER A 229 -4.12 -1.25 7.03
N HIS A 230 -3.61 -1.23 5.80
CA HIS A 230 -2.90 -0.08 5.25
C HIS A 230 -3.85 0.82 4.44
N SER A 231 -3.77 2.14 4.61
CA SER A 231 -4.65 3.12 3.97
C SER A 231 -4.76 2.96 2.45
N TYR A 232 -3.67 2.56 1.77
CA TYR A 232 -3.66 2.37 0.33
C TYR A 232 -4.63 1.27 -0.12
N GLU A 233 -4.47 0.05 0.36
CA GLU A 233 -5.35 -1.06 -0.04
C GLU A 233 -6.76 -0.90 0.53
N HIS A 234 -6.91 -0.31 1.72
CA HIS A 234 -8.21 0.02 2.32
C HIS A 234 -9.02 0.95 1.39
N THR A 235 -8.41 2.05 0.91
CA THR A 235 -9.10 2.96 -0.02
C THR A 235 -9.33 2.31 -1.39
N VAL A 236 -8.38 1.52 -1.90
CA VAL A 236 -8.56 0.76 -3.15
C VAL A 236 -9.76 -0.18 -3.07
N GLN A 237 -10.06 -0.77 -1.91
CA GLN A 237 -11.24 -1.59 -1.72
C GLN A 237 -12.55 -0.81 -2.03
N PHE A 238 -12.62 0.46 -1.66
CA PHE A 238 -13.76 1.31 -2.05
C PHE A 238 -13.74 1.68 -3.54
N VAL A 239 -12.57 1.82 -4.18
CA VAL A 239 -12.47 1.97 -5.65
C VAL A 239 -13.09 0.74 -6.33
N GLN A 240 -12.80 -0.46 -5.84
CA GLN A 240 -13.35 -1.72 -6.36
C GLN A 240 -14.90 -1.74 -6.26
N ILE A 241 -15.46 -1.19 -5.18
CA ILE A 241 -16.89 -1.03 -5.00
C ILE A 241 -17.46 -0.03 -6.03
N VAL A 242 -16.86 1.15 -6.18
CA VAL A 242 -17.31 2.20 -7.12
C VAL A 242 -17.45 1.68 -8.54
N VAL A 243 -16.51 0.83 -8.99
CA VAL A 243 -16.51 0.28 -10.34
C VAL A 243 -17.26 -1.05 -10.49
N GLY A 244 -17.96 -1.51 -9.43
CA GLY A 244 -18.73 -2.75 -9.44
C GLY A 244 -17.90 -4.01 -9.70
N ALA A 245 -16.66 -4.02 -9.21
CA ALA A 245 -15.70 -5.10 -9.46
C ALA A 245 -16.11 -6.43 -8.83
N LYS A 246 -15.58 -7.54 -9.38
CA LYS A 246 -15.41 -8.78 -8.63
C LYS A 246 -14.07 -8.71 -7.89
N ILE A 247 -14.09 -8.99 -6.58
CA ILE A 247 -12.93 -8.89 -5.70
C ILE A 247 -12.49 -10.31 -5.29
N PHE A 248 -11.25 -10.64 -5.64
CA PHE A 248 -10.56 -11.79 -5.09
C PHE A 248 -9.62 -11.36 -3.97
N TYR A 249 -9.57 -12.13 -2.89
CA TYR A 249 -8.58 -11.99 -1.83
C TYR A 249 -7.54 -13.09 -1.97
N ALA A 250 -6.27 -12.71 -2.05
CA ALA A 250 -5.16 -13.65 -2.13
C ALA A 250 -5.01 -14.44 -0.83
N GLU A 251 -4.60 -15.70 -0.93
CA GLU A 251 -4.38 -16.55 0.23
C GLU A 251 -3.18 -16.08 1.06
N LYS A 252 -2.03 -15.94 0.39
CA LYS A 252 -0.75 -15.49 0.98
C LYS A 252 0.24 -15.10 -0.11
N ILE A 253 1.30 -14.39 0.28
CA ILE A 253 2.30 -13.85 -0.67
C ILE A 253 3.00 -14.96 -1.48
N GLU A 254 3.30 -16.10 -0.86
CA GLU A 254 3.98 -17.22 -1.52
C GLU A 254 3.17 -17.81 -2.68
N LYS A 255 1.84 -17.72 -2.62
CA LYS A 255 0.90 -18.17 -3.66
C LYS A 255 0.42 -17.06 -4.59
N LEU A 256 1.00 -15.86 -4.51
CA LEU A 256 0.49 -14.70 -5.23
C LEU A 256 0.44 -14.90 -6.75
N LEU A 257 1.46 -15.53 -7.36
CA LEU A 257 1.47 -15.81 -8.81
C LEU A 257 0.39 -16.80 -9.22
N ASP A 258 0.13 -17.82 -8.42
CA ASP A 258 -0.94 -18.77 -8.66
C ASP A 258 -2.31 -18.09 -8.55
N ASN A 259 -2.47 -17.25 -7.52
CA ASN A 259 -3.70 -16.46 -7.33
C ASN A 259 -3.92 -15.45 -8.47
N ILE A 260 -2.86 -14.81 -9.01
CA ILE A 260 -2.96 -13.93 -10.19
C ILE A 260 -3.43 -14.73 -11.41
N SER A 261 -2.87 -15.91 -11.63
CA SER A 261 -3.22 -16.78 -12.75
C SER A 261 -4.69 -17.25 -12.67
N GLU A 262 -5.19 -17.51 -11.48
CA GLU A 262 -6.57 -17.92 -11.22
C GLU A 262 -7.56 -16.74 -11.31
N ALA A 263 -7.29 -15.64 -10.60
CA ALA A 263 -8.18 -14.48 -10.56
C ALA A 263 -8.22 -13.72 -11.89
N LYS A 264 -7.13 -13.72 -12.66
CA LYS A 264 -6.97 -12.98 -13.92
C LYS A 264 -7.34 -11.50 -13.76
N PRO A 265 -6.69 -10.75 -12.86
CA PRO A 265 -7.10 -9.40 -12.52
C PRO A 265 -7.00 -8.45 -13.72
N THR A 266 -7.92 -7.48 -13.76
CA THR A 266 -7.92 -6.38 -14.75
C THR A 266 -6.93 -5.30 -14.33
N ILE A 267 -6.93 -4.97 -13.03
CA ILE A 267 -6.06 -3.97 -12.41
C ILE A 267 -5.50 -4.59 -11.13
N MET A 268 -4.26 -4.30 -10.84
CA MET A 268 -3.59 -4.80 -9.64
C MET A 268 -2.76 -3.70 -8.98
N THR A 269 -2.99 -3.50 -7.69
CA THR A 269 -2.14 -2.65 -6.86
C THR A 269 -0.88 -3.38 -6.46
N ALA A 270 0.24 -2.67 -6.41
CA ALA A 270 1.49 -3.25 -5.92
C ALA A 270 2.43 -2.17 -5.35
N VAL A 271 3.48 -2.63 -4.69
CA VAL A 271 4.50 -1.79 -4.05
C VAL A 271 5.87 -1.99 -4.72
N PRO A 272 6.82 -1.03 -4.59
CA PRO A 272 8.10 -1.09 -5.29
C PRO A 272 8.85 -2.41 -5.13
N ARG A 273 8.83 -3.02 -3.96
CA ARG A 273 9.47 -4.32 -3.72
C ARG A 273 8.94 -5.46 -4.61
N PHE A 274 7.65 -5.46 -4.90
CA PHE A 274 7.06 -6.42 -5.83
C PHE A 274 7.66 -6.26 -7.24
N TYR A 275 7.78 -5.02 -7.72
CA TYR A 275 8.32 -4.74 -9.05
C TYR A 275 9.81 -5.05 -9.14
N GLN A 276 10.59 -4.78 -8.10
CA GLN A 276 12.01 -5.16 -8.02
C GLN A 276 12.18 -6.68 -8.14
N ASN A 277 11.40 -7.46 -7.39
CA ASN A 277 11.41 -8.91 -7.44
C ASN A 277 11.00 -9.43 -8.83
N LEU A 278 9.97 -8.83 -9.43
CA LEU A 278 9.50 -9.17 -10.77
C LEU A 278 10.58 -8.88 -11.82
N TYR A 279 11.17 -7.69 -11.79
CA TYR A 279 12.26 -7.27 -12.66
C TYR A 279 13.45 -8.23 -12.58
N SER A 280 13.89 -8.55 -11.36
CA SER A 280 15.00 -9.46 -11.13
C SER A 280 14.73 -10.86 -11.69
N LYS A 281 13.54 -11.44 -11.44
CA LYS A 281 13.14 -12.75 -11.99
C LYS A 281 13.10 -12.75 -13.52
N ILE A 282 12.53 -11.71 -14.12
CA ILE A 282 12.47 -11.60 -15.59
C ILE A 282 13.88 -11.45 -16.16
N ASN A 283 14.75 -10.63 -15.58
CA ASN A 283 16.13 -10.43 -16.04
C ASN A 283 16.96 -11.71 -15.96
N ILE A 284 16.84 -12.50 -14.89
CA ILE A 284 17.51 -13.81 -14.78
C ILE A 284 17.08 -14.73 -15.95
N ASN A 285 15.77 -14.79 -16.22
CA ASN A 285 15.24 -15.60 -17.32
C ASN A 285 15.67 -15.08 -18.71
N MET A 286 15.80 -13.75 -18.85
CA MET A 286 16.29 -13.13 -20.09
C MET A 286 17.77 -13.44 -20.34
N LYS A 287 18.61 -13.40 -19.29
CA LYS A 287 20.05 -13.73 -19.40
C LYS A 287 20.26 -15.20 -19.84
N LYS A 288 19.33 -16.10 -19.49
CA LYS A 288 19.34 -17.51 -19.92
C LYS A 288 18.82 -17.71 -21.36
N ALA A 289 18.15 -16.72 -21.93
CA ALA A 289 17.62 -16.80 -23.30
C ALA A 289 18.75 -16.61 -24.33
N THR A 290 18.79 -17.48 -25.34
CA THR A 290 19.77 -17.45 -26.44
C THR A 290 19.08 -17.28 -27.79
N GLY A 291 19.87 -17.02 -28.84
CA GLY A 291 19.39 -16.95 -30.22
C GLY A 291 18.26 -15.93 -30.44
N LEU A 292 17.30 -16.29 -31.26
CA LEU A 292 16.17 -15.44 -31.68
C LEU A 292 15.34 -14.93 -30.50
N LYS A 293 15.17 -15.75 -29.44
CA LYS A 293 14.41 -15.37 -28.25
C LYS A 293 15.06 -14.16 -27.54
N SER A 294 16.39 -14.16 -27.41
CA SER A 294 17.12 -13.04 -26.81
C SER A 294 16.98 -11.75 -27.63
N GLN A 295 17.07 -11.88 -28.97
CA GLN A 295 16.92 -10.73 -29.88
C GLN A 295 15.51 -10.13 -29.80
N LEU A 296 14.46 -10.95 -29.80
CA LEU A 296 13.07 -10.50 -29.67
C LEU A 296 12.84 -9.76 -28.35
N ILE A 297 13.39 -10.25 -27.24
CA ILE A 297 13.25 -9.58 -25.94
C ILE A 297 13.95 -8.22 -25.94
N LYS A 298 15.21 -8.15 -26.43
CA LYS A 298 15.96 -6.89 -26.55
C LYS A 298 15.23 -5.87 -27.42
N ALA A 299 14.73 -6.30 -28.57
CA ALA A 299 13.93 -5.46 -29.46
C ALA A 299 12.65 -4.97 -28.77
N THR A 300 11.96 -5.83 -28.01
CA THR A 300 10.75 -5.45 -27.28
C THR A 300 11.02 -4.35 -26.27
N ILE A 301 12.12 -4.43 -25.52
CA ILE A 301 12.52 -3.41 -24.56
C ILE A 301 12.88 -2.11 -25.30
N HIS A 302 13.68 -2.18 -26.36
CA HIS A 302 14.10 -1.03 -27.13
C HIS A 302 12.91 -0.26 -27.71
N PHE A 303 12.07 -0.91 -28.51
CA PHE A 303 10.92 -0.27 -29.14
C PHE A 303 9.82 0.11 -28.13
N GLY A 304 9.68 -0.66 -27.04
CA GLY A 304 8.78 -0.32 -25.96
C GLY A 304 9.18 0.95 -25.23
N ARG A 305 10.47 1.16 -24.95
CA ARG A 305 11.01 2.41 -24.39
C ARG A 305 10.82 3.59 -25.33
N LYS A 306 11.14 3.44 -26.64
CA LYS A 306 10.88 4.49 -27.65
C LYS A 306 9.40 4.92 -27.66
N ASN A 307 8.49 3.94 -27.62
CA ASN A 307 7.05 4.22 -27.60
C ASN A 307 6.61 4.94 -26.32
N LEU A 308 7.12 4.51 -25.15
CA LEU A 308 6.84 5.14 -23.86
C LEU A 308 7.30 6.60 -23.80
N LEU A 309 8.51 6.85 -24.29
CA LEU A 309 9.14 8.18 -24.34
C LEU A 309 8.60 9.06 -25.49
N LYS A 310 7.65 8.54 -26.28
CA LYS A 310 7.07 9.20 -27.47
C LYS A 310 8.14 9.66 -28.50
N GLU A 311 9.23 8.91 -28.61
CA GLU A 311 10.24 9.12 -29.62
C GLU A 311 9.69 8.82 -31.02
N LYS A 312 10.20 9.55 -32.04
CA LYS A 312 9.78 9.33 -33.42
C LYS A 312 10.16 7.91 -33.87
N MET A 313 9.18 7.15 -34.31
CA MET A 313 9.38 5.85 -34.97
C MET A 313 8.93 5.91 -36.42
N ASN A 314 9.77 5.38 -37.33
CA ASN A 314 9.42 5.23 -38.72
C ASN A 314 8.38 4.11 -38.94
N PHE A 315 7.89 3.95 -40.15
CA PHE A 315 6.85 2.96 -40.48
C PHE A 315 7.28 1.52 -40.15
N PHE A 316 8.49 1.14 -40.48
CA PHE A 316 9.01 -0.22 -40.22
C PHE A 316 9.18 -0.47 -38.71
N GLU A 317 9.67 0.50 -37.96
CA GLU A 317 9.78 0.40 -36.50
C GLU A 317 8.41 0.23 -35.85
N LYS A 318 7.37 0.91 -36.32
CA LYS A 318 5.98 0.72 -35.84
C LYS A 318 5.46 -0.66 -36.17
N LEU A 319 5.73 -1.18 -37.37
CA LEU A 319 5.34 -2.54 -37.75
C LEU A 319 6.03 -3.60 -36.89
N ILE A 320 7.35 -3.48 -36.68
CA ILE A 320 8.11 -4.35 -35.81
C ILE A 320 7.54 -4.29 -34.37
N ASN A 321 7.29 -3.10 -33.84
CA ASN A 321 6.75 -2.94 -32.49
C ASN A 321 5.38 -3.62 -32.33
N SER A 322 4.51 -3.57 -33.36
CA SER A 322 3.22 -4.26 -33.39
C SER A 322 3.38 -5.80 -33.44
N LEU A 323 4.36 -6.30 -34.16
CA LEU A 323 4.68 -7.74 -34.17
C LEU A 323 5.18 -8.19 -32.78
N LEU A 324 5.98 -7.37 -32.10
CA LEU A 324 6.47 -7.65 -30.75
C LEU A 324 5.34 -7.65 -29.71
N ASP A 325 4.25 -6.93 -29.94
CA ASP A 325 3.05 -7.03 -29.10
C ASP A 325 2.47 -8.45 -29.11
N ILE A 326 2.42 -9.07 -30.29
CA ILE A 326 1.87 -10.42 -30.46
C ILE A 326 2.85 -11.47 -29.96
N LEU A 327 4.12 -11.37 -30.35
CA LEU A 327 5.11 -12.41 -30.12
C LEU A 327 5.64 -12.45 -28.66
N VAL A 328 5.71 -11.27 -28.01
CA VAL A 328 6.33 -11.13 -26.68
C VAL A 328 5.34 -10.60 -25.67
N ARG A 329 4.81 -9.36 -25.84
CA ARG A 329 4.02 -8.70 -24.77
C ARG A 329 2.73 -9.44 -24.43
N LYS A 330 2.02 -10.04 -25.41
CA LYS A 330 0.87 -10.91 -25.12
C LYS A 330 1.24 -12.14 -24.31
N LYS A 331 2.43 -12.74 -24.54
CA LYS A 331 2.91 -13.88 -23.75
C LYS A 331 3.24 -13.48 -22.31
N VAL A 332 3.85 -12.30 -22.13
CA VAL A 332 4.12 -11.72 -20.81
C VAL A 332 2.79 -11.50 -20.07
N LYS A 333 1.82 -10.83 -20.69
CA LYS A 333 0.48 -10.59 -20.09
C LYS A 333 -0.22 -11.90 -19.72
N LYS A 334 -0.05 -12.97 -20.51
CA LYS A 334 -0.67 -14.27 -20.21
C LYS A 334 -0.19 -14.85 -18.88
N GLN A 335 1.05 -14.58 -18.45
CA GLN A 335 1.56 -14.99 -17.13
C GLN A 335 0.85 -14.29 -15.97
N PHE A 336 0.22 -13.15 -16.23
CA PHE A 336 -0.61 -12.39 -15.29
C PHE A 336 -2.11 -12.61 -15.55
N GLY A 337 -2.49 -13.79 -16.05
CA GLY A 337 -3.89 -14.14 -16.32
C GLY A 337 -4.46 -13.60 -17.64
N GLY A 338 -3.73 -12.79 -18.40
CA GLY A 338 -4.09 -12.30 -19.73
C GLY A 338 -5.01 -11.06 -19.75
N ASN A 339 -5.67 -10.72 -18.64
CA ASN A 339 -6.62 -9.61 -18.57
C ASN A 339 -6.01 -8.30 -18.04
N LEU A 340 -4.76 -8.35 -17.53
CA LEU A 340 -4.14 -7.21 -16.86
C LEU A 340 -3.98 -6.02 -17.81
N LYS A 341 -4.60 -4.89 -17.46
CA LYS A 341 -4.52 -3.63 -18.18
C LYS A 341 -3.42 -2.71 -17.61
N ALA A 342 -3.32 -2.67 -16.28
CA ALA A 342 -2.27 -1.91 -15.60
C ALA A 342 -2.01 -2.41 -14.18
N PHE A 343 -0.79 -2.17 -13.73
CA PHE A 343 -0.46 -2.10 -12.31
C PHE A 343 -0.58 -0.65 -11.82
N VAL A 344 -0.98 -0.47 -10.56
CA VAL A 344 -0.92 0.83 -9.87
C VAL A 344 0.12 0.71 -8.75
N SER A 345 1.19 1.49 -8.86
CA SER A 345 2.30 1.49 -7.90
C SER A 345 2.08 2.57 -6.85
N GLY A 346 2.06 2.16 -5.59
CA GLY A 346 1.95 3.06 -4.45
C GLY A 346 2.87 2.68 -3.31
N GLY A 347 2.87 3.48 -2.24
CA GLY A 347 3.58 3.19 -1.00
C GLY A 347 5.10 3.45 -1.01
N GLY A 348 5.68 3.88 -2.12
CA GLY A 348 7.10 4.23 -2.24
C GLY A 348 7.49 4.56 -3.68
N ALA A 349 8.67 5.14 -3.88
CA ALA A 349 9.18 5.47 -5.20
C ALA A 349 9.50 4.20 -6.01
N LEU A 350 8.98 4.13 -7.23
CA LEU A 350 9.36 3.10 -8.20
C LEU A 350 10.63 3.57 -8.93
N ASP A 351 11.61 2.68 -9.01
CA ASP A 351 12.81 2.95 -9.79
C ASP A 351 12.48 3.18 -11.27
N LYS A 352 13.14 4.20 -11.87
CA LYS A 352 12.88 4.62 -13.24
C LYS A 352 13.15 3.50 -14.25
N GLU A 353 14.27 2.79 -14.11
CA GLU A 353 14.65 1.71 -15.03
C GLU A 353 13.64 0.56 -14.98
N ILE A 354 13.20 0.20 -13.77
CA ILE A 354 12.20 -0.83 -13.56
C ILE A 354 10.86 -0.40 -14.17
N GLY A 355 10.43 0.84 -13.93
CA GLY A 355 9.20 1.38 -14.48
C GLY A 355 9.20 1.40 -16.02
N GLU A 356 10.28 1.88 -16.65
CA GLU A 356 10.46 1.86 -18.10
C GLU A 356 10.44 0.43 -18.65
N PHE A 357 11.16 -0.48 -18.00
CA PHE A 357 11.22 -1.87 -18.39
C PHE A 357 9.86 -2.55 -18.39
N LEU A 358 9.10 -2.42 -17.31
CA LEU A 358 7.78 -3.04 -17.16
C LEU A 358 6.81 -2.52 -18.23
N ASN A 359 6.77 -1.22 -18.45
CA ASN A 359 5.96 -0.63 -19.50
C ASN A 359 6.39 -1.12 -20.89
N ALA A 360 7.70 -1.20 -21.16
CA ALA A 360 8.24 -1.65 -22.44
C ALA A 360 7.85 -3.10 -22.77
N ILE A 361 7.80 -3.99 -21.77
CA ILE A 361 7.43 -5.40 -21.95
C ILE A 361 5.92 -5.66 -21.92
N GLY A 362 5.10 -4.60 -21.89
CA GLY A 362 3.64 -4.68 -21.97
C GLY A 362 2.92 -4.84 -20.62
N LEU A 363 3.55 -4.46 -19.52
CA LEU A 363 2.98 -4.36 -18.18
C LEU A 363 2.88 -2.89 -17.74
N PRO A 364 1.87 -2.13 -18.23
CA PRO A 364 1.72 -0.74 -17.86
C PRO A 364 1.71 -0.56 -16.35
N THR A 365 2.54 0.33 -15.84
CA THR A 365 2.69 0.59 -14.41
C THR A 365 2.49 2.07 -14.16
N LEU A 366 1.40 2.39 -13.46
CA LEU A 366 0.99 3.75 -13.12
C LEU A 366 1.51 4.07 -11.73
N GLN A 367 2.40 5.03 -11.61
CA GLN A 367 2.93 5.45 -10.31
C GLN A 367 2.03 6.51 -9.70
N GLY A 368 1.63 6.29 -8.43
CA GLY A 368 0.89 7.25 -7.62
C GLY A 368 1.65 7.66 -6.37
N TYR A 369 1.27 8.79 -5.81
CA TYR A 369 1.82 9.38 -4.59
C TYR A 369 0.73 9.68 -3.58
N GLY A 370 1.10 9.53 -2.33
CA GLY A 370 0.30 9.92 -1.18
C GLY A 370 0.81 9.32 0.12
N LEU A 371 0.13 9.65 1.18
CA LEU A 371 0.43 9.21 2.54
C LEU A 371 -0.89 8.97 3.28
N THR A 372 -0.84 8.25 4.39
CA THR A 372 -2.07 7.96 5.14
C THR A 372 -2.83 9.24 5.48
N GLU A 373 -2.13 10.31 5.79
CA GLU A 373 -2.65 11.64 6.10
C GLU A 373 -3.38 12.33 4.93
N THR A 374 -3.39 11.73 3.72
CA THR A 374 -4.11 12.24 2.53
C THR A 374 -5.16 11.27 1.97
N SER A 375 -5.62 10.29 2.73
CA SER A 375 -6.74 9.35 2.50
C SER A 375 -6.67 8.39 1.28
N PRO A 376 -5.58 7.81 0.82
CA PRO A 376 -4.19 8.23 0.96
C PRO A 376 -3.64 8.98 -0.26
N VAL A 377 -4.33 8.99 -1.44
CA VAL A 377 -3.74 9.37 -2.73
C VAL A 377 -3.85 10.87 -2.98
N VAL A 378 -2.74 11.47 -3.38
CA VAL A 378 -2.66 12.88 -3.82
C VAL A 378 -2.65 12.96 -5.34
N SER A 379 -1.89 12.08 -6.01
CA SER A 379 -1.70 12.09 -7.47
C SER A 379 -1.44 10.70 -8.01
N CYS A 380 -1.74 10.49 -9.30
CA CYS A 380 -1.41 9.25 -10.00
C CYS A 380 -1.21 9.51 -11.50
N ASN A 381 -0.28 8.78 -12.12
CA ASN A 381 -0.10 8.80 -13.58
C ASN A 381 -1.33 8.21 -14.29
N PRO A 382 -1.93 8.91 -15.26
CA PRO A 382 -2.99 8.34 -16.09
C PRO A 382 -2.39 7.45 -17.20
N ILE A 383 -3.15 6.43 -17.61
CA ILE A 383 -2.70 5.48 -18.66
C ILE A 383 -2.41 6.16 -20.01
N GLN A 384 -3.08 7.26 -20.33
CA GLN A 384 -2.92 8.00 -21.58
C GLN A 384 -1.59 8.74 -21.66
N LYS A 385 -0.98 9.05 -20.51
CA LYS A 385 0.27 9.80 -20.44
C LYS A 385 1.08 9.40 -19.22
N ILE A 386 1.80 8.30 -19.31
CA ILE A 386 2.68 7.82 -18.24
C ILE A 386 4.02 8.55 -18.34
N LYS A 387 4.42 9.25 -17.25
CA LYS A 387 5.77 9.81 -17.07
C LYS A 387 6.41 9.08 -15.88
N ILE A 388 7.33 8.18 -16.16
CA ILE A 388 7.87 7.21 -15.17
C ILE A 388 8.58 7.86 -13.98
N ASP A 389 9.25 9.00 -14.21
CA ASP A 389 9.96 9.75 -13.16
C ASP A 389 9.06 10.69 -12.36
N THR A 390 7.76 10.61 -12.56
CA THR A 390 6.74 11.41 -11.88
C THR A 390 5.66 10.53 -11.24
N VAL A 391 4.85 11.13 -10.41
CA VAL A 391 3.69 10.50 -9.78
C VAL A 391 2.35 11.00 -10.36
N GLY A 392 2.40 11.60 -11.54
CA GLY A 392 1.22 12.13 -12.24
C GLY A 392 0.72 13.48 -11.72
N PRO A 393 -0.36 14.01 -12.32
CA PRO A 393 -1.00 15.22 -11.84
C PRO A 393 -1.78 14.96 -10.55
N PRO A 394 -1.97 15.97 -9.68
CA PRO A 394 -2.84 15.88 -8.52
C PRO A 394 -4.27 15.46 -8.91
N PHE A 395 -4.90 14.69 -8.04
CA PHE A 395 -6.31 14.33 -8.21
C PHE A 395 -7.19 15.59 -8.17
N LYS A 396 -8.21 15.60 -8.95
CA LYS A 396 -9.19 16.69 -9.02
C LYS A 396 -9.82 16.93 -7.64
N GLY A 397 -9.86 18.20 -7.24
CA GLY A 397 -10.35 18.59 -5.91
C GLY A 397 -9.26 18.68 -4.84
N ASN A 398 -8.01 18.29 -5.15
CA ASN A 398 -6.85 18.49 -4.28
C ASN A 398 -6.00 19.65 -4.81
N GLU A 399 -5.64 20.56 -3.92
CA GLU A 399 -4.66 21.61 -4.20
C GLU A 399 -3.27 21.14 -3.75
N VAL A 400 -2.27 21.28 -4.62
CA VAL A 400 -0.88 20.95 -4.31
C VAL A 400 0.01 22.15 -4.64
N LYS A 401 0.89 22.51 -3.73
CA LYS A 401 1.92 23.53 -3.97
C LYS A 401 3.25 23.13 -3.37
N ILE A 402 4.32 23.76 -3.87
CA ILE A 402 5.68 23.55 -3.35
C ILE A 402 6.02 24.76 -2.47
N ALA A 403 6.44 24.50 -1.24
CA ALA A 403 6.91 25.52 -0.31
C ALA A 403 8.31 26.04 -0.70
N LYS A 404 8.77 27.13 -0.09
CA LYS A 404 10.07 27.74 -0.38
C LYS A 404 11.26 26.80 -0.17
N ASP A 405 11.13 25.86 0.74
CA ASP A 405 12.14 24.82 1.06
C ASP A 405 11.97 23.52 0.25
N GLY A 406 11.09 23.54 -0.77
CA GLY A 406 10.82 22.40 -1.64
C GLY A 406 9.80 21.40 -1.09
N GLU A 407 9.24 21.63 0.12
CA GLU A 407 8.26 20.71 0.70
C GLU A 407 6.93 20.75 -0.06
N ILE A 408 6.37 19.57 -0.32
CA ILE A 408 5.06 19.41 -0.94
C ILE A 408 3.99 19.68 0.11
N LEU A 409 3.10 20.62 -0.19
CA LEU A 409 1.95 20.95 0.64
C LEU A 409 0.67 20.53 -0.07
N VAL A 410 -0.25 19.91 0.69
CA VAL A 410 -1.53 19.42 0.17
C VAL A 410 -2.68 20.06 0.93
N LYS A 411 -3.73 20.48 0.21
CA LYS A 411 -4.99 20.98 0.76
C LYS A 411 -6.14 20.36 -0.01
N GLY A 412 -7.17 19.93 0.69
CA GLY A 412 -8.37 19.34 0.12
C GLY A 412 -9.12 18.51 1.14
N GLU A 413 -10.26 17.99 0.72
CA GLU A 413 -11.08 17.12 1.56
C GLU A 413 -10.35 15.79 1.88
N ASN A 414 -9.38 15.40 1.04
CA ASN A 414 -8.54 14.23 1.24
C ASN A 414 -7.60 14.32 2.46
N VAL A 415 -7.37 15.53 3.00
CA VAL A 415 -6.51 15.71 4.18
C VAL A 415 -7.20 15.12 5.42
N MET A 416 -6.44 14.39 6.23
CA MET A 416 -6.90 13.80 7.49
C MET A 416 -7.56 14.83 8.43
N LEU A 417 -8.42 14.37 9.32
CA LEU A 417 -8.98 15.22 10.38
C LEU A 417 -7.94 15.56 11.45
N GLY A 418 -6.90 14.78 11.59
CA GLY A 418 -5.81 14.95 12.53
C GLY A 418 -5.27 13.63 13.04
N TYR A 419 -4.35 13.70 14.00
CA TYR A 419 -3.87 12.54 14.73
C TYR A 419 -4.73 12.28 15.97
N TRP A 420 -5.12 11.02 16.19
CA TRP A 420 -5.91 10.61 17.33
C TRP A 420 -5.19 10.93 18.64
N ASN A 421 -5.89 11.56 19.57
CA ASN A 421 -5.36 12.03 20.86
C ASN A 421 -4.07 12.87 20.78
N ASN A 422 -3.76 13.49 19.64
CA ASN A 422 -2.49 14.19 19.46
C ASN A 422 -2.63 15.50 18.67
N GLU A 423 -3.29 16.47 19.31
CA GLU A 423 -3.54 17.79 18.73
C GLU A 423 -2.24 18.57 18.46
N ILE A 424 -1.23 18.39 19.32
CA ILE A 424 0.07 19.06 19.18
C ILE A 424 0.75 18.65 17.87
N GLU A 425 0.82 17.35 17.59
CA GLU A 425 1.39 16.85 16.32
C GLU A 425 0.51 17.21 15.12
N THR A 426 -0.81 17.24 15.30
CA THR A 426 -1.74 17.68 14.25
C THR A 426 -1.44 19.13 13.84
N LYS A 427 -1.34 20.05 14.79
CA LYS A 427 -1.01 21.46 14.53
C LYS A 427 0.38 21.69 13.93
N LYS A 428 1.33 20.76 14.15
CA LYS A 428 2.65 20.83 13.51
C LYS A 428 2.60 20.56 12.02
N VAL A 429 1.71 19.67 11.59
CA VAL A 429 1.64 19.23 10.20
C VAL A 429 0.50 19.85 9.40
N ILE A 430 -0.58 20.30 10.05
CA ILE A 430 -1.68 21.03 9.39
C ILE A 430 -1.65 22.48 9.86
N ARG A 431 -1.40 23.40 8.92
CA ARG A 431 -1.33 24.84 9.16
C ARG A 431 -2.09 25.57 8.07
N ASP A 432 -3.01 26.46 8.45
CA ASP A 432 -3.85 27.23 7.54
C ASP A 432 -4.57 26.37 6.48
N GLY A 433 -5.00 25.17 6.89
CA GLY A 433 -5.65 24.19 6.03
C GLY A 433 -4.71 23.43 5.07
N TRP A 434 -3.40 23.65 5.15
CA TRP A 434 -2.39 22.94 4.36
C TRP A 434 -1.71 21.86 5.20
N LEU A 435 -1.68 20.63 4.67
CA LEU A 435 -0.87 19.55 5.20
C LEU A 435 0.57 19.69 4.69
N TYR A 436 1.51 19.76 5.60
CA TYR A 436 2.95 19.68 5.38
C TYR A 436 3.34 18.21 5.34
N THR A 437 3.63 17.70 4.15
CA THR A 437 3.77 16.25 3.94
C THR A 437 5.09 15.67 4.45
N GLY A 438 6.10 16.51 4.60
CA GLY A 438 7.47 16.08 4.87
C GLY A 438 8.17 15.46 3.66
N ASP A 439 7.56 15.47 2.49
CA ASP A 439 8.14 15.04 1.22
C ASP A 439 8.57 16.25 0.40
N ILE A 440 9.70 16.16 -0.28
CA ILE A 440 10.26 17.20 -1.16
C ILE A 440 9.97 16.84 -2.60
N GLY A 441 9.63 17.85 -3.41
CA GLY A 441 9.33 17.61 -4.81
C GLY A 441 9.18 18.87 -5.64
N GLU A 442 8.78 18.68 -6.88
CA GLU A 442 8.58 19.74 -7.88
C GLU A 442 7.33 19.45 -8.72
N ILE A 443 6.71 20.49 -9.25
CA ILE A 443 5.60 20.39 -10.20
C ILE A 443 6.12 20.86 -11.55
N ASP A 444 5.97 19.99 -12.58
CA ASP A 444 6.30 20.37 -13.96
C ASP A 444 5.33 21.48 -14.42
N PRO A 445 5.82 22.70 -14.71
CA PRO A 445 4.97 23.83 -15.09
C PRO A 445 4.25 23.63 -16.43
N LYS A 446 4.68 22.67 -17.26
CA LYS A 446 4.11 22.43 -18.59
C LYS A 446 2.81 21.63 -18.53
N ASP A 447 2.68 20.72 -17.56
CA ASP A 447 1.54 19.79 -17.53
C ASP A 447 1.05 19.43 -16.12
N GLY A 448 1.62 20.06 -15.09
CA GLY A 448 1.18 19.88 -13.70
C GLY A 448 1.58 18.56 -13.07
N TYR A 449 2.47 17.77 -13.70
CA TYR A 449 2.91 16.50 -13.14
C TYR A 449 3.80 16.72 -11.91
N LEU A 450 3.47 16.03 -10.83
CA LEU A 450 4.22 16.07 -9.58
C LEU A 450 5.37 15.06 -9.65
N LYS A 451 6.54 15.47 -9.19
CA LYS A 451 7.72 14.62 -9.04
C LYS A 451 8.21 14.71 -7.61
N ILE A 452 8.35 13.55 -6.97
CA ILE A 452 8.91 13.43 -5.63
C ILE A 452 10.41 13.24 -5.78
N THR A 453 11.18 14.06 -5.09
CA THR A 453 12.65 13.98 -5.14
C THR A 453 13.22 13.34 -3.91
N ASP A 454 12.61 13.57 -2.73
CA ASP A 454 13.12 13.02 -1.48
C ASP A 454 12.10 13.09 -0.33
N ARG A 455 12.54 12.65 0.84
CA ARG A 455 11.84 12.82 2.10
C ARG A 455 12.65 13.70 3.04
N LYS A 456 12.08 14.82 3.48
CA LYS A 456 12.77 15.87 4.26
C LYS A 456 13.54 15.33 5.49
N LYS A 457 12.98 14.32 6.16
CA LYS A 457 13.59 13.69 7.35
C LYS A 457 14.67 12.66 7.02
N ASP A 458 14.71 12.17 5.79
CA ASP A 458 15.63 11.12 5.36
C ASP A 458 16.83 11.70 4.59
N ILE A 459 16.77 12.98 4.18
CA ILE A 459 17.89 13.66 3.53
C ILE A 459 19.12 13.60 4.45
N ILE A 460 20.21 13.14 3.88
CA ILE A 460 21.53 13.14 4.52
C ILE A 460 22.19 14.48 4.17
N VAL A 461 22.48 15.27 5.20
CA VAL A 461 23.27 16.52 5.03
C VAL A 461 24.73 16.19 5.28
N SER A 462 25.57 16.28 4.25
CA SER A 462 27.02 16.04 4.38
C SER A 462 27.65 17.05 5.34
N ALA A 463 28.87 16.76 5.83
CA ALA A 463 29.64 17.74 6.61
C ALA A 463 29.96 19.03 5.80
N GLY A 464 29.93 18.95 4.47
CA GLY A 464 30.07 20.10 3.56
C GLY A 464 28.78 20.88 3.31
N GLY A 465 27.63 20.42 3.85
CA GLY A 465 26.32 21.08 3.66
C GLY A 465 25.54 20.59 2.43
N ASP A 466 26.02 19.58 1.69
CA ASP A 466 25.30 19.03 0.55
C ASP A 466 24.12 18.18 1.00
N ASN A 467 22.96 18.38 0.38
CA ASN A 467 21.79 17.52 0.57
C ASN A 467 21.90 16.29 -0.35
N ILE A 468 21.96 15.12 0.26
CA ILE A 468 22.09 13.85 -0.45
C ILE A 468 20.81 13.03 -0.25
N SER A 469 20.21 12.58 -1.36
CA SER A 469 19.05 11.68 -1.36
C SER A 469 19.51 10.23 -1.11
N PRO A 470 19.25 9.65 0.06
CA PRO A 470 19.58 8.25 0.27
C PRO A 470 18.72 7.33 -0.57
N ALA A 471 17.46 7.66 -0.81
CA ALA A 471 16.54 6.86 -1.60
C ALA A 471 17.04 6.66 -3.05
N LYS A 472 17.61 7.69 -3.68
CA LYS A 472 18.21 7.60 -5.00
C LYS A 472 19.30 6.52 -5.07
N ILE A 473 20.20 6.54 -4.12
CA ILE A 473 21.39 5.67 -4.11
C ILE A 473 21.00 4.24 -3.64
N GLU A 474 20.12 4.12 -2.65
CA GLU A 474 19.60 2.84 -2.18
C GLU A 474 18.81 2.09 -3.27
N ASN A 475 18.06 2.81 -4.11
CA ASN A 475 17.40 2.22 -5.26
C ASN A 475 18.42 1.65 -6.27
N LEU A 476 19.49 2.39 -6.56
CA LEU A 476 20.56 1.89 -7.45
C LEU A 476 21.23 0.62 -6.88
N LEU A 477 21.46 0.56 -5.58
CA LEU A 477 21.98 -0.64 -4.90
C LEU A 477 21.00 -1.81 -4.99
N SER A 478 19.73 -1.57 -4.68
CA SER A 478 18.66 -2.59 -4.66
C SER A 478 18.29 -3.13 -6.05
N ASN A 479 18.69 -2.46 -7.13
CA ASN A 479 18.52 -2.95 -8.51
C ASN A 479 19.54 -4.04 -8.87
N SER A 480 20.59 -4.21 -8.07
CA SER A 480 21.58 -5.28 -8.28
C SER A 480 21.03 -6.61 -7.74
N ALA A 481 21.15 -7.67 -8.54
CA ALA A 481 20.65 -9.01 -8.18
C ALA A 481 21.35 -9.61 -6.95
N GLU A 482 22.49 -9.08 -6.60
CA GLU A 482 23.35 -9.51 -5.51
C GLU A 482 22.98 -8.88 -4.15
N ILE A 483 22.22 -7.77 -4.17
CA ILE A 483 21.84 -6.99 -2.98
C ILE A 483 20.34 -7.18 -2.71
N ASP A 484 20.00 -7.73 -1.54
CA ASP A 484 18.62 -7.90 -1.11
C ASP A 484 18.05 -6.65 -0.45
N GLN A 485 18.82 -6.05 0.47
CA GLN A 485 18.43 -4.83 1.18
C GLN A 485 19.65 -3.96 1.43
N CYS A 486 19.44 -2.66 1.60
CA CYS A 486 20.51 -1.74 1.94
C CYS A 486 19.99 -0.53 2.73
N MET A 487 20.90 0.14 3.40
CA MET A 487 20.65 1.42 4.05
C MET A 487 21.91 2.28 4.03
N LEU A 488 21.77 3.54 3.62
CA LEU A 488 22.85 4.52 3.68
C LEU A 488 22.91 5.23 5.03
N TYR A 489 24.12 5.56 5.44
CA TYR A 489 24.42 6.35 6.61
C TYR A 489 25.51 7.37 6.31
N GLY A 490 25.41 8.60 6.85
CA GLY A 490 26.42 9.64 6.58
C GLY A 490 25.95 11.05 6.94
N ASP A 491 24.86 11.21 7.70
CA ASP A 491 24.42 12.54 8.14
C ASP A 491 25.49 13.21 8.99
N LYS A 492 25.86 14.46 8.62
CA LYS A 492 26.96 15.25 9.22
C LYS A 492 28.34 14.58 9.12
N LYS A 493 28.50 13.66 8.17
CA LYS A 493 29.80 12.97 7.94
C LYS A 493 30.43 13.41 6.63
N ASN A 494 31.75 13.13 6.50
CA ASN A 494 32.52 13.54 5.34
C ASN A 494 32.27 12.68 4.08
N TYR A 495 31.65 11.52 4.24
CA TYR A 495 31.31 10.59 3.15
C TYR A 495 30.20 9.63 3.57
N LEU A 496 29.61 8.96 2.59
CA LEU A 496 28.58 7.95 2.81
C LEU A 496 29.18 6.57 3.09
N VAL A 497 28.52 5.84 3.97
CA VAL A 497 28.73 4.40 4.17
C VAL A 497 27.41 3.66 3.97
N ALA A 498 27.49 2.37 3.57
CA ALA A 498 26.32 1.55 3.34
C ALA A 498 26.32 0.31 4.24
N LEU A 499 25.14 0.01 4.80
CA LEU A 499 24.82 -1.34 5.28
C LEU A 499 24.21 -2.11 4.12
N ILE A 500 24.72 -3.29 3.83
CA ILE A 500 24.30 -4.14 2.71
C ILE A 500 23.88 -5.51 3.24
N VAL A 501 22.67 -5.91 2.93
CA VAL A 501 22.18 -7.28 3.08
C VAL A 501 22.34 -7.97 1.74
N PRO A 502 23.33 -8.87 1.56
CA PRO A 502 23.48 -9.58 0.30
C PRO A 502 22.38 -10.64 0.14
N THR A 503 22.08 -11.00 -1.09
CA THR A 503 21.23 -12.18 -1.36
C THR A 503 21.92 -13.46 -0.91
N LYS A 504 21.14 -14.55 -0.72
CA LYS A 504 21.66 -15.81 -0.18
C LYS A 504 22.88 -16.36 -0.94
N GLU A 505 22.88 -16.17 -2.27
CA GLU A 505 23.96 -16.65 -3.16
C GLU A 505 25.26 -15.86 -3.01
N PHE A 506 25.17 -14.64 -2.47
CA PHE A 506 26.31 -13.70 -2.33
C PHE A 506 26.68 -13.40 -0.88
N LYS A 507 26.15 -14.17 0.10
CA LYS A 507 26.55 -14.04 1.50
C LYS A 507 28.05 -14.25 1.65
N GLY A 508 28.70 -13.29 2.33
CA GLY A 508 30.15 -13.31 2.56
C GLY A 508 31.03 -12.90 1.36
N ASN A 509 30.46 -12.71 0.18
CA ASN A 509 31.23 -12.33 -1.02
C ASN A 509 31.44 -10.81 -1.09
N ARG A 510 32.34 -10.31 -0.24
CA ARG A 510 32.64 -8.88 -0.11
C ARG A 510 33.20 -8.28 -1.41
N ASP A 511 34.03 -9.01 -2.13
CA ASP A 511 34.70 -8.50 -3.34
C ASP A 511 33.67 -8.27 -4.46
N LYS A 512 32.72 -9.18 -4.63
CA LYS A 512 31.64 -9.00 -5.62
C LYS A 512 30.78 -7.77 -5.30
N ILE A 513 30.42 -7.58 -4.04
CA ILE A 513 29.65 -6.40 -3.61
C ILE A 513 30.46 -5.11 -3.80
N ALA A 514 31.79 -5.13 -3.54
CA ALA A 514 32.66 -3.99 -3.78
C ALA A 514 32.70 -3.58 -5.26
N ILE A 515 32.77 -4.56 -6.18
CA ILE A 515 32.72 -4.30 -7.63
C ILE A 515 31.42 -3.60 -8.02
N ILE A 516 30.28 -4.05 -7.48
CA ILE A 516 28.96 -3.46 -7.74
C ILE A 516 28.90 -2.02 -7.23
N ILE A 517 29.35 -1.78 -5.99
CA ILE A 517 29.38 -0.43 -5.41
C ILE A 517 30.26 0.50 -6.24
N ASN A 518 31.43 0.04 -6.67
CA ASN A 518 32.33 0.82 -7.51
C ASN A 518 31.66 1.20 -8.84
N LYS A 519 30.99 0.27 -9.49
CA LYS A 519 30.24 0.52 -10.73
C LYS A 519 29.12 1.54 -10.53
N ILE A 520 28.39 1.47 -9.41
CA ILE A 520 27.35 2.45 -9.05
C ILE A 520 27.99 3.82 -8.81
N ASN A 521 29.10 3.88 -8.11
CA ASN A 521 29.84 5.09 -7.81
C ASN A 521 30.36 5.84 -9.08
N GLU A 522 30.54 5.15 -10.20
CA GLU A 522 30.92 5.81 -11.48
C GLU A 522 29.87 6.82 -11.95
N ASN A 523 28.59 6.57 -11.62
CA ASN A 523 27.47 7.42 -12.02
C ASN A 523 27.00 8.39 -10.91
N LEU A 524 27.73 8.49 -9.80
CA LEU A 524 27.41 9.35 -8.67
C LEU A 524 28.37 10.53 -8.55
N THR A 525 27.85 11.64 -8.03
CA THR A 525 28.70 12.81 -7.69
C THR A 525 29.66 12.46 -6.56
N LEU A 526 30.71 13.28 -6.37
CA LEU A 526 31.74 13.03 -5.35
C LEU A 526 31.14 12.86 -3.94
N THR A 527 30.14 13.66 -3.60
CA THR A 527 29.48 13.64 -2.28
C THR A 527 28.49 12.48 -2.12
N GLU A 528 27.96 11.95 -3.23
CA GLU A 528 27.05 10.80 -3.23
C GLU A 528 27.77 9.44 -3.22
N LYS A 529 29.10 9.40 -3.43
CA LYS A 529 29.85 8.13 -3.49
C LYS A 529 29.91 7.42 -2.17
N ILE A 530 29.59 6.13 -2.22
CA ILE A 530 29.76 5.21 -1.07
C ILE A 530 31.24 4.87 -0.92
N LYS A 531 31.86 5.27 0.18
CA LYS A 531 33.29 5.06 0.43
C LYS A 531 33.60 3.76 1.16
N LYS A 532 32.71 3.35 2.06
CA LYS A 532 32.86 2.12 2.84
C LYS A 532 31.50 1.42 2.98
N PHE A 533 31.50 0.13 3.23
CA PHE A 533 30.27 -0.63 3.46
C PHE A 533 30.50 -1.79 4.45
N HIS A 534 29.41 -2.22 5.07
CA HIS A 534 29.36 -3.39 5.94
C HIS A 534 28.33 -4.38 5.38
N LEU A 535 28.71 -5.66 5.31
CA LEU A 535 27.78 -6.75 5.01
C LEU A 535 27.13 -7.22 6.29
N THR A 536 25.80 -7.15 6.35
CA THR A 536 25.06 -7.62 7.52
C THR A 536 24.89 -9.14 7.47
N GLU A 537 24.97 -9.79 8.62
CA GLU A 537 24.79 -11.25 8.73
C GLU A 537 23.32 -11.65 8.64
N GLU A 538 22.42 -10.79 9.12
CA GLU A 538 20.99 -11.01 9.13
C GLU A 538 20.25 -10.04 8.19
N ASN A 539 19.12 -10.50 7.69
CA ASN A 539 18.21 -9.68 6.90
C ASN A 539 17.42 -8.73 7.81
N PHE A 540 17.05 -7.56 7.29
CA PHE A 540 16.06 -6.72 7.96
C PHE A 540 14.69 -7.38 7.81
N SER A 541 13.93 -7.51 8.89
CA SER A 541 12.62 -8.14 8.89
C SER A 541 11.63 -7.41 9.81
N ILE A 542 10.37 -7.79 9.73
CA ILE A 542 9.32 -7.28 10.62
C ILE A 542 9.54 -7.87 12.01
N GLU A 543 9.91 -9.14 12.10
CA GLU A 543 10.12 -9.90 13.34
C GLU A 543 11.25 -9.31 14.19
N ASN A 544 12.35 -8.89 13.55
CA ASN A 544 13.46 -8.23 14.27
C ASN A 544 13.26 -6.71 14.43
N GLY A 545 12.10 -6.20 14.01
CA GLY A 545 11.70 -4.81 14.19
C GLY A 545 12.42 -3.81 13.27
N LEU A 546 13.21 -4.25 12.30
CA LEU A 546 13.99 -3.39 11.39
C LEU A 546 13.20 -2.97 10.15
N LEU A 547 12.09 -3.67 9.82
CA LEU A 547 11.14 -3.27 8.79
C LEU A 547 9.79 -2.85 9.38
N THR A 548 9.07 -2.02 8.63
CA THR A 548 7.65 -1.77 8.86
C THR A 548 6.83 -2.97 8.35
N PRO A 549 5.54 -3.10 8.74
CA PRO A 549 4.64 -4.11 8.15
C PRO A 549 4.53 -4.02 6.61
N THR A 550 4.83 -2.86 6.04
CA THR A 550 4.88 -2.62 4.59
C THR A 550 6.28 -2.79 3.99
N MET A 551 7.18 -3.49 4.69
CA MET A 551 8.54 -3.84 4.25
C MET A 551 9.50 -2.64 4.03
N LYS A 552 9.21 -1.48 4.62
CA LYS A 552 10.10 -0.31 4.58
C LYS A 552 11.13 -0.37 5.71
N VAL A 553 12.38 0.01 5.44
CA VAL A 553 13.46 0.05 6.43
C VAL A 553 13.17 1.12 7.49
N LYS A 554 13.18 0.73 8.75
CA LYS A 554 13.09 1.65 9.89
C LYS A 554 14.49 2.21 10.19
N ARG A 555 14.91 3.27 9.44
CA ARG A 555 16.26 3.83 9.51
C ARG A 555 16.80 3.99 10.93
N ASN A 556 16.03 4.62 11.81
CA ASN A 556 16.47 4.84 13.21
C ASN A 556 16.74 3.53 13.96
N LYS A 557 15.92 2.49 13.74
CA LYS A 557 16.12 1.19 14.40
C LYS A 557 17.37 0.48 13.86
N VAL A 558 17.54 0.51 12.53
CA VAL A 558 18.74 -0.06 11.87
C VAL A 558 19.99 0.72 12.30
N THR A 559 19.96 2.05 12.28
CA THR A 559 21.06 2.88 12.73
C THR A 559 21.44 2.55 14.17
N ASN A 560 20.49 2.53 15.09
CA ASN A 560 20.77 2.23 16.51
C ASN A 560 21.37 0.84 16.70
N LYS A 561 20.89 -0.17 15.95
CA LYS A 561 21.43 -1.53 16.02
C LYS A 561 22.87 -1.62 15.54
N TYR A 562 23.22 -0.90 14.48
CA TYR A 562 24.54 -0.96 13.84
C TYR A 562 25.42 0.25 14.15
N ILE A 563 25.05 1.10 15.11
CA ILE A 563 25.71 2.39 15.36
C ILE A 563 27.22 2.26 15.61
N ASN A 564 27.63 1.26 16.38
CA ASN A 564 29.04 1.02 16.69
C ASN A 564 29.86 0.70 15.43
N ILE A 565 29.29 -0.09 14.50
CA ILE A 565 29.93 -0.45 13.23
C ILE A 565 29.99 0.78 12.32
N LEU A 566 28.88 1.51 12.21
CA LEU A 566 28.77 2.70 11.37
C LEU A 566 29.73 3.80 11.81
N GLU A 567 29.80 4.09 13.11
CA GLU A 567 30.70 5.11 13.65
C GLU A 567 32.17 4.72 13.55
N ASN A 568 32.49 3.43 13.63
CA ASN A 568 33.89 2.96 13.47
C ASN A 568 34.45 3.24 12.07
N PHE A 569 33.61 3.38 11.04
CA PHE A 569 34.08 3.76 9.71
C PHE A 569 34.68 5.16 9.65
N TYR A 570 34.29 6.06 10.56
CA TYR A 570 34.72 7.45 10.60
C TYR A 570 35.84 7.71 11.64
N LYS A 571 36.14 6.74 12.50
CA LYS A 571 37.30 6.83 13.38
C LYS A 571 38.57 6.73 12.55
N LYS A 572 39.54 7.60 12.86
CA LYS A 572 40.89 7.60 12.23
C LYS A 572 41.69 6.37 12.63
#